data_d09a85f713e749da0c2d8daaa27d0713
#
_entry.id   d09a85f713e749da0c2d8daaa27d0713
#
_cell.length_a   1.000
_cell.length_b   1.000
_cell.length_c   1.000
_cell.angle_alpha   90.00
_cell.angle_beta   90.00
_cell.angle_gamma   90.00
#
_symmetry.space_group_name_H-M   'P 1'
#
loop_
_entity.id
_entity.type
_entity.pdbx_description
1 polymer ?
#
loop_
_entity_poly.entity_id
_entity_poly.type
_entity_poly.pdbx_seq_one_letter_code
_entity_poly.pdbx_strand_id
1 'polypeptide(L)'
;MLQQQTQSPGWRVLNRDVIKYIAMTAMLLNHIANIFLVPGTLWYEVLVDIGYFTAITMCYFLVEGFRYTHSRKQYALRLFGFGVVSQVPFSMAFAQNGILEFQDFNMMFTLFLCFCILLCIETIRNRFLRGVLIVLLIFGSLFCDWALLAPVFTLLFRWFGQDQKRLRFSFALSAALFGWLNYTSSVWLYPTAQCLLMACGSMAGIAASGFVILYLYNGQRAARGKKFSHWFFYLFYPVHLLVLGVIRVMG
;
A
#
# COMPACT_ATOMS: atom_id res chain seq x y z
N MET A 1 12.82 -13.81 -29.60
CA MET A 1 13.79 -12.80 -29.17
C MET A 1 14.12 -13.06 -27.72
N LEU A 2 15.30 -13.58 -27.47
CA LEU A 2 15.85 -13.83 -26.12
C LEU A 2 16.04 -12.47 -25.45
N GLN A 3 15.26 -12.19 -24.41
CA GLN A 3 15.52 -11.05 -23.53
C GLN A 3 16.90 -11.25 -22.92
N GLN A 4 17.85 -10.42 -23.33
CA GLN A 4 19.12 -10.26 -22.64
C GLN A 4 18.79 -9.99 -21.16
N GLN A 5 19.09 -10.93 -20.30
CA GLN A 5 19.22 -10.72 -18.86
C GLN A 5 20.37 -9.75 -18.66
N THR A 6 20.09 -8.45 -18.72
CA THR A 6 21.00 -7.44 -18.18
C THR A 6 21.20 -7.80 -16.72
N GLN A 7 22.37 -8.28 -16.37
CA GLN A 7 22.76 -8.54 -14.98
C GLN A 7 22.49 -7.27 -14.19
N SER A 8 21.58 -7.37 -13.20
CA SER A 8 21.29 -6.25 -12.32
C SER A 8 22.60 -5.85 -11.62
N PRO A 9 22.90 -4.55 -11.46
CA PRO A 9 24.09 -4.10 -10.74
C PRO A 9 24.19 -4.81 -9.39
N GLY A 10 25.41 -5.18 -8.94
CA GLY A 10 25.64 -6.00 -7.76
C GLY A 10 25.06 -5.47 -6.44
N TRP A 11 24.67 -4.19 -6.38
CA TRP A 11 24.00 -3.58 -5.23
C TRP A 11 22.48 -3.78 -5.20
N ARG A 12 21.84 -4.31 -6.27
CA ARG A 12 20.43 -4.68 -6.29
C ARG A 12 20.23 -6.08 -5.73
N VAL A 13 20.21 -6.18 -4.41
CA VAL A 13 20.25 -7.45 -3.68
C VAL A 13 18.88 -7.94 -3.22
N LEU A 14 17.86 -7.08 -3.17
CA LEU A 14 16.54 -7.44 -2.65
C LEU A 14 15.64 -7.96 -3.77
N ASN A 15 15.07 -9.13 -3.56
CA ASN A 15 14.01 -9.63 -4.42
C ASN A 15 12.63 -9.16 -3.96
N ARG A 16 11.61 -9.35 -4.80
CA ARG A 16 10.24 -8.90 -4.53
C ARG A 16 9.66 -9.44 -3.22
N ASP A 17 9.94 -10.68 -2.91
CA ASP A 17 9.33 -11.33 -1.75
C ASP A 17 9.93 -10.79 -0.45
N VAL A 18 11.24 -10.52 -0.41
CA VAL A 18 11.91 -9.87 0.72
C VAL A 18 11.35 -8.47 0.96
N ILE A 19 11.19 -7.66 -0.10
CA ILE A 19 10.61 -6.31 0.04
C ILE A 19 9.18 -6.38 0.57
N LYS A 20 8.39 -7.35 0.14
CA LYS A 20 7.05 -7.58 0.68
C LYS A 20 7.07 -7.97 2.16
N TYR A 21 8.01 -8.82 2.60
CA TYR A 21 8.14 -9.14 4.03
C TYR A 21 8.48 -7.88 4.85
N ILE A 22 9.41 -7.04 4.37
CA ILE A 22 9.72 -5.75 5.00
C ILE A 22 8.45 -4.89 5.09
N ALA A 23 7.69 -4.77 3.99
CA ALA A 23 6.46 -3.99 3.97
C ALA A 23 5.40 -4.54 4.95
N MET A 24 5.28 -5.85 5.08
CA MET A 24 4.34 -6.46 6.04
C MET A 24 4.76 -6.24 7.49
N THR A 25 6.05 -6.27 7.79
CA THR A 25 6.56 -5.90 9.12
C THR A 25 6.30 -4.42 9.41
N ALA A 26 6.55 -3.53 8.45
CA ALA A 26 6.24 -2.11 8.58
C ALA A 26 4.73 -1.87 8.80
N MET A 27 3.87 -2.61 8.10
CA MET A 27 2.42 -2.57 8.29
C MET A 27 2.00 -3.02 9.69
N LEU A 28 2.59 -4.10 10.19
CA LEU A 28 2.32 -4.58 11.56
C LEU A 28 2.68 -3.51 12.60
N LEU A 29 3.84 -2.87 12.46
CA LEU A 29 4.27 -1.78 13.35
C LEU A 29 3.31 -0.59 13.31
N ASN A 30 2.84 -0.21 12.13
CA ASN A 30 1.84 0.83 11.96
C ASN A 30 0.52 0.48 12.67
N HIS A 31 0.03 -0.75 12.50
CA HIS A 31 -1.22 -1.18 13.14
C HIS A 31 -1.06 -1.26 14.66
N ILE A 32 0.08 -1.72 15.18
CA ILE A 32 0.38 -1.67 16.61
C ILE A 32 0.32 -0.24 17.13
N ALA A 33 0.92 0.71 16.42
CA ALA A 33 0.89 2.12 16.81
C ALA A 33 -0.55 2.65 16.86
N ASN A 34 -1.31 2.47 15.78
CA ASN A 34 -2.67 3.00 15.67
C ASN A 34 -3.67 2.35 16.65
N ILE A 35 -3.40 1.12 17.12
CA ILE A 35 -4.31 0.40 18.02
C ILE A 35 -3.95 0.63 19.50
N PHE A 36 -2.66 0.69 19.83
CA PHE A 36 -2.20 0.64 21.23
C PHE A 36 -1.45 1.87 21.72
N LEU A 37 -1.00 2.77 20.84
CA LEU A 37 -0.23 3.94 21.25
C LEU A 37 -1.06 5.22 21.17
N VAL A 38 -0.67 6.20 21.97
CA VAL A 38 -1.33 7.51 21.99
C VAL A 38 -0.79 8.37 20.86
N PRO A 39 -1.65 8.90 19.97
CA PRO A 39 -1.26 9.84 18.92
C PRO A 39 -0.47 11.04 19.46
N GLY A 40 0.54 11.48 18.71
CA GLY A 40 1.43 12.59 19.09
C GLY A 40 2.59 12.19 19.99
N THR A 41 2.68 10.94 20.45
CA THR A 41 3.88 10.45 21.16
C THR A 41 4.96 10.06 20.15
N LEU A 42 6.24 10.19 20.55
CA LEU A 42 7.38 9.88 19.68
C LEU A 42 7.29 8.47 19.07
N TRP A 43 6.97 7.45 19.86
CA TRP A 43 6.87 6.07 19.38
C TRP A 43 5.69 5.85 18.42
N TYR A 44 4.55 6.54 18.68
CA TYR A 44 3.44 6.52 17.74
C TYR A 44 3.87 7.04 16.38
N GLU A 45 4.44 8.25 16.31
CA GLU A 45 4.85 8.88 15.05
C GLU A 45 5.89 8.05 14.30
N VAL A 46 6.93 7.55 14.99
CA VAL A 46 7.97 6.74 14.38
C VAL A 46 7.41 5.45 13.76
N LEU A 47 6.54 4.73 14.47
CA LEU A 47 5.99 3.46 13.97
C LEU A 47 4.96 3.69 12.85
N VAL A 48 4.19 4.76 12.93
CA VAL A 48 3.26 5.16 11.85
C VAL A 48 4.02 5.55 10.60
N ASP A 49 5.09 6.34 10.71
CA ASP A 49 5.93 6.76 9.59
C ASP A 49 6.63 5.57 8.90
N ILE A 50 7.14 4.62 9.69
CA ILE A 50 7.67 3.35 9.14
C ILE A 50 6.59 2.62 8.34
N GLY A 51 5.35 2.62 8.81
CA GLY A 51 4.22 1.96 8.16
C GLY A 51 3.83 2.54 6.80
N TYR A 52 4.07 3.82 6.57
CA TYR A 52 3.81 4.47 5.28
C TYR A 52 4.62 3.90 4.11
N PHE A 53 5.71 3.20 4.40
CA PHE A 53 6.43 2.37 3.45
C PHE A 53 5.52 1.33 2.76
N THR A 54 4.53 0.79 3.46
CA THR A 54 3.76 -0.38 3.02
C THR A 54 2.82 -0.07 1.87
N ALA A 55 1.95 0.93 2.01
CA ALA A 55 0.87 1.16 1.07
C ALA A 55 1.39 1.47 -0.33
N ILE A 56 2.37 2.37 -0.45
CA ILE A 56 2.97 2.71 -1.74
C ILE A 56 3.73 1.52 -2.36
N THR A 57 4.42 0.73 -1.52
CA THR A 57 5.10 -0.50 -1.96
C THR A 57 4.09 -1.51 -2.53
N MET A 58 2.94 -1.68 -1.88
CA MET A 58 1.90 -2.58 -2.36
C MET A 58 1.25 -2.07 -3.65
N CYS A 59 1.03 -0.77 -3.82
CA CYS A 59 0.57 -0.18 -5.07
C CYS A 59 1.57 -0.41 -6.22
N TYR A 60 2.87 -0.25 -5.96
CA TYR A 60 3.90 -0.56 -6.95
C TYR A 60 3.86 -2.04 -7.37
N PHE A 61 3.85 -2.97 -6.42
CA PHE A 61 3.78 -4.40 -6.72
C PHE A 61 2.43 -4.85 -7.27
N LEU A 62 1.35 -4.11 -7.03
CA LEU A 62 0.07 -4.33 -7.70
C LEU A 62 0.20 -4.08 -9.20
N VAL A 63 0.78 -2.93 -9.59
CA VAL A 63 1.01 -2.57 -10.99
C VAL A 63 1.97 -3.55 -11.67
N GLU A 64 3.06 -3.91 -10.99
CA GLU A 64 3.98 -4.93 -11.48
C GLU A 64 3.28 -6.29 -11.63
N GLY A 65 2.55 -6.73 -10.61
CA GLY A 65 1.79 -7.98 -10.62
C GLY A 65 0.73 -8.02 -11.71
N PHE A 66 0.06 -6.90 -11.98
CA PHE A 66 -0.90 -6.77 -13.07
C PHE A 66 -0.29 -7.03 -14.44
N ARG A 67 0.96 -6.58 -14.67
CA ARG A 67 1.69 -6.79 -15.93
C ARG A 67 2.07 -8.25 -16.16
N TYR A 68 2.43 -8.98 -15.09
CA TYR A 68 2.97 -10.34 -15.17
C TYR A 68 1.98 -11.45 -14.80
N THR A 69 0.75 -11.09 -14.39
CA THR A 69 -0.23 -12.12 -14.01
C THR A 69 -0.78 -12.85 -15.23
N HIS A 70 -0.83 -14.18 -15.14
CA HIS A 70 -1.43 -15.02 -16.18
C HIS A 70 -2.96 -14.88 -16.20
N SER A 71 -3.60 -14.75 -15.03
CA SER A 71 -5.05 -14.60 -14.90
C SER A 71 -5.43 -13.40 -14.06
N ARG A 72 -5.85 -12.32 -14.74
CA ARG A 72 -6.34 -11.09 -14.10
C ARG A 72 -7.60 -11.34 -13.28
N LYS A 73 -8.50 -12.20 -13.78
CA LYS A 73 -9.72 -12.57 -13.05
C LYS A 73 -9.41 -13.23 -11.71
N GLN A 74 -8.51 -14.20 -11.68
CA GLN A 74 -8.11 -14.86 -10.43
C GLN A 74 -7.38 -13.91 -9.48
N TYR A 75 -6.62 -12.95 -9.99
CA TYR A 75 -5.96 -11.96 -9.14
C TYR A 75 -7.00 -11.03 -8.51
N ALA A 76 -7.94 -10.50 -9.29
CA ALA A 76 -9.04 -9.68 -8.78
C ALA A 76 -9.88 -10.43 -7.73
N LEU A 77 -10.25 -11.69 -8.00
CA LEU A 77 -11.01 -12.53 -7.08
C LEU A 77 -10.27 -12.78 -5.76
N ARG A 78 -8.95 -12.95 -5.79
CA ARG A 78 -8.14 -13.08 -4.56
C ARG A 78 -8.15 -11.77 -3.76
N LEU A 79 -7.91 -10.62 -4.40
CA LEU A 79 -7.96 -9.33 -3.70
C LEU A 79 -9.32 -9.09 -3.06
N PHE A 80 -10.40 -9.31 -3.80
CA PHE A 80 -11.77 -9.18 -3.30
C PHE A 80 -12.07 -10.16 -2.16
N GLY A 81 -11.78 -11.46 -2.37
CA GLY A 81 -12.09 -12.51 -1.38
C GLY A 81 -11.32 -12.30 -0.07
N PHE A 82 -10.02 -11.95 -0.13
CA PHE A 82 -9.27 -11.61 1.07
C PHE A 82 -9.69 -10.28 1.67
N GLY A 83 -10.20 -9.33 0.87
CA GLY A 83 -10.85 -8.12 1.36
C GLY A 83 -12.05 -8.45 2.25
N VAL A 84 -12.93 -9.33 1.78
CA VAL A 84 -14.12 -9.79 2.54
C VAL A 84 -13.69 -10.51 3.83
N VAL A 85 -12.77 -11.46 3.74
CA VAL A 85 -12.28 -12.23 4.90
C VAL A 85 -11.60 -11.32 5.94
N SER A 86 -10.90 -10.28 5.48
CA SER A 86 -10.17 -9.37 6.36
C SER A 86 -11.06 -8.28 6.98
N GLN A 87 -12.29 -8.10 6.51
CA GLN A 87 -13.13 -6.99 6.97
C GLN A 87 -13.51 -7.12 8.45
N VAL A 88 -13.88 -8.31 8.89
CA VAL A 88 -14.23 -8.55 10.29
C VAL A 88 -13.01 -8.34 11.21
N PRO A 89 -11.82 -8.94 10.97
CA PRO A 89 -10.61 -8.64 11.71
C PRO A 89 -10.23 -7.15 11.71
N PHE A 90 -10.38 -6.45 10.57
CA PHE A 90 -10.10 -5.03 10.45
C PHE A 90 -11.06 -4.20 11.32
N SER A 91 -12.35 -4.41 11.19
CA SER A 91 -13.38 -3.73 11.99
C SER A 91 -13.26 -4.02 13.49
N MET A 92 -12.74 -5.21 13.86
CA MET A 92 -12.44 -5.55 15.25
C MET A 92 -11.17 -4.85 15.76
N ALA A 93 -10.11 -4.80 14.96
CA ALA A 93 -8.83 -4.23 15.36
C ALA A 93 -8.91 -2.70 15.56
N PHE A 94 -9.66 -2.00 14.72
CA PHE A 94 -9.77 -0.54 14.71
C PHE A 94 -11.06 0.01 15.33
N ALA A 95 -11.93 -0.83 15.92
CA ALA A 95 -13.12 -0.35 16.61
C ALA A 95 -12.72 0.61 17.76
N GLN A 96 -13.36 1.78 17.79
CA GLN A 96 -13.18 2.77 18.87
C GLN A 96 -14.15 2.51 20.02
N ASN A 97 -15.36 2.03 19.69
CA ASN A 97 -16.40 1.73 20.65
C ASN A 97 -16.83 0.26 20.52
N GLY A 98 -16.65 -0.52 21.60
CA GLY A 98 -17.07 -1.92 21.64
C GLY A 98 -16.13 -2.91 20.92
N ILE A 99 -16.67 -4.08 20.58
CA ILE A 99 -15.88 -5.20 20.04
C ILE A 99 -15.71 -5.08 18.53
N LEU A 100 -16.74 -4.63 17.82
CA LEU A 100 -16.80 -4.57 16.37
C LEU A 100 -17.45 -3.27 15.93
N GLU A 101 -16.77 -2.52 15.07
CA GLU A 101 -17.29 -1.28 14.50
C GLU A 101 -16.84 -1.16 13.04
N PHE A 102 -17.80 -0.91 12.16
CA PHE A 102 -17.49 -0.65 10.76
C PHE A 102 -17.12 0.84 10.61
N GLN A 103 -15.88 1.11 10.26
CA GLN A 103 -15.40 2.45 9.93
C GLN A 103 -15.25 2.59 8.43
N ASP A 104 -14.33 1.81 7.85
CA ASP A 104 -13.99 1.83 6.43
C ASP A 104 -13.78 0.40 5.90
N PHE A 105 -13.74 0.28 4.57
CA PHE A 105 -13.25 -0.93 3.93
C PHE A 105 -11.73 -1.03 4.03
N ASN A 106 -11.24 -2.21 4.32
CA ASN A 106 -9.82 -2.47 4.52
C ASN A 106 -8.96 -2.30 3.24
N MET A 107 -7.64 -2.23 3.40
CA MET A 107 -6.66 -2.01 2.32
C MET A 107 -6.76 -3.02 1.16
N MET A 108 -7.23 -4.24 1.38
CA MET A 108 -7.40 -5.22 0.30
C MET A 108 -8.49 -4.81 -0.68
N PHE A 109 -9.58 -4.17 -0.20
CA PHE A 109 -10.59 -3.57 -1.08
C PHE A 109 -10.03 -2.38 -1.85
N THR A 110 -9.21 -1.56 -1.22
CA THR A 110 -8.52 -0.45 -1.92
C THR A 110 -7.67 -0.97 -3.07
N LEU A 111 -6.86 -2.00 -2.81
CA LEU A 111 -6.04 -2.65 -3.85
C LEU A 111 -6.90 -3.32 -4.93
N PHE A 112 -8.08 -3.86 -4.57
CA PHE A 112 -9.03 -4.38 -5.54
C PHE A 112 -9.58 -3.27 -6.45
N LEU A 113 -9.98 -2.11 -5.90
CA LEU A 113 -10.40 -0.96 -6.70
C LEU A 113 -9.28 -0.44 -7.62
N CYS A 114 -8.06 -0.34 -7.09
CA CYS A 114 -6.86 0.00 -7.88
C CYS A 114 -6.64 -1.00 -9.02
N PHE A 115 -6.85 -2.29 -8.77
CA PHE A 115 -6.76 -3.33 -9.79
C PHE A 115 -7.86 -3.17 -10.85
N CYS A 116 -9.09 -2.83 -10.46
CA CYS A 116 -10.18 -2.51 -11.38
C CYS A 116 -9.86 -1.28 -12.25
N ILE A 117 -9.23 -0.25 -11.69
CA ILE A 117 -8.74 0.92 -12.47
C ILE A 117 -7.76 0.45 -13.56
N LEU A 118 -6.80 -0.41 -13.23
CA LEU A 118 -5.87 -0.97 -14.21
C LEU A 118 -6.58 -1.79 -15.28
N LEU A 119 -7.61 -2.56 -14.92
CA LEU A 119 -8.45 -3.30 -15.87
C LEU A 119 -9.19 -2.33 -16.81
N CYS A 120 -9.81 -1.27 -16.28
CA CYS A 120 -10.51 -0.27 -17.10
C CYS A 120 -9.57 0.38 -18.12
N ILE A 121 -8.33 0.72 -17.71
CA ILE A 121 -7.33 1.31 -18.61
C ILE A 121 -7.02 0.38 -19.79
N GLU A 122 -6.98 -0.92 -19.54
CA GLU A 122 -6.52 -1.88 -20.55
C GLU A 122 -7.63 -2.48 -21.41
N THR A 123 -8.85 -2.61 -20.87
CA THR A 123 -9.95 -3.30 -21.57
C THR A 123 -10.93 -2.34 -22.24
N ILE A 124 -11.10 -1.12 -21.71
CA ILE A 124 -12.13 -0.20 -22.20
C ILE A 124 -11.55 0.70 -23.28
N ARG A 125 -12.01 0.53 -24.53
CA ARG A 125 -11.57 1.32 -25.70
C ARG A 125 -12.13 2.73 -25.72
N ASN A 126 -13.40 2.90 -25.31
CA ASN A 126 -14.05 4.21 -25.28
C ASN A 126 -13.39 5.07 -24.18
N ARG A 127 -12.75 6.19 -24.60
CA ARG A 127 -12.00 7.06 -23.70
C ARG A 127 -12.90 7.75 -22.65
N PHE A 128 -14.10 8.16 -23.06
CA PHE A 128 -15.05 8.81 -22.17
C PHE A 128 -15.55 7.84 -21.09
N LEU A 129 -16.08 6.66 -21.50
CA LEU A 129 -16.55 5.63 -20.59
C LEU A 129 -15.43 5.18 -19.62
N ARG A 130 -14.22 4.99 -20.15
CA ARG A 130 -13.05 4.66 -19.33
C ARG A 130 -12.77 5.72 -18.28
N GLY A 131 -12.79 7.01 -18.68
CA GLY A 131 -12.57 8.13 -17.76
C GLY A 131 -13.62 8.16 -16.64
N VAL A 132 -14.90 8.05 -17.00
CA VAL A 132 -16.02 8.02 -16.05
C VAL A 132 -15.85 6.87 -15.04
N LEU A 133 -15.56 5.66 -15.53
CA LEU A 133 -15.40 4.50 -14.64
C LEU A 133 -14.18 4.63 -13.71
N ILE A 134 -13.06 5.18 -14.20
CA ILE A 134 -11.89 5.43 -13.34
C ILE A 134 -12.23 6.45 -12.26
N VAL A 135 -12.92 7.53 -12.61
CA VAL A 135 -13.36 8.55 -11.65
C VAL A 135 -14.29 7.94 -10.60
N LEU A 136 -15.27 7.15 -11.01
CA LEU A 136 -16.18 6.45 -10.08
C LEU A 136 -15.43 5.49 -9.13
N LEU A 137 -14.43 4.75 -9.63
CA LEU A 137 -13.60 3.86 -8.80
C LEU A 137 -12.72 4.64 -7.83
N ILE A 138 -12.18 5.80 -8.24
CA ILE A 138 -11.44 6.70 -7.34
C ILE A 138 -12.36 7.24 -6.25
N PHE A 139 -13.56 7.71 -6.58
CA PHE A 139 -14.55 8.13 -5.58
C PHE A 139 -14.99 6.98 -4.68
N GLY A 140 -15.16 5.77 -5.24
CA GLY A 140 -15.45 4.57 -4.44
C GLY A 140 -14.36 4.26 -3.40
N SER A 141 -13.11 4.64 -3.64
CA SER A 141 -12.03 4.46 -2.67
C SER A 141 -12.12 5.39 -1.46
N LEU A 142 -12.98 6.42 -1.47
CA LEU A 142 -13.23 7.28 -0.29
C LEU A 142 -13.77 6.51 0.92
N PHE A 143 -14.40 5.37 0.68
CA PHE A 143 -14.91 4.49 1.73
C PHE A 143 -13.93 3.39 2.13
N CYS A 144 -12.66 3.52 1.72
CA CYS A 144 -11.64 2.51 1.95
C CYS A 144 -10.41 3.11 2.65
N ASP A 145 -9.66 2.26 3.33
CA ASP A 145 -8.32 2.60 3.83
C ASP A 145 -7.43 3.10 2.67
N TRP A 146 -6.61 4.13 2.91
CA TRP A 146 -5.81 4.80 1.89
C TRP A 146 -6.63 5.42 0.75
N ALA A 147 -7.78 6.01 1.08
CA ALA A 147 -8.67 6.71 0.18
C ALA A 147 -7.92 7.67 -0.75
N LEU A 148 -8.30 7.72 -2.02
CA LEU A 148 -7.70 8.54 -3.07
C LEU A 148 -6.20 8.32 -3.33
N LEU A 149 -5.40 8.16 -2.28
CA LEU A 149 -3.93 8.06 -2.38
C LEU A 149 -3.47 6.80 -3.10
N ALA A 150 -4.00 5.63 -2.73
CA ALA A 150 -3.63 4.38 -3.38
C ALA A 150 -4.00 4.34 -4.88
N PRO A 151 -5.20 4.80 -5.32
CA PRO A 151 -5.49 5.02 -6.72
C PRO A 151 -4.51 5.96 -7.43
N VAL A 152 -4.16 7.10 -6.82
CA VAL A 152 -3.20 8.05 -7.38
C VAL A 152 -1.83 7.41 -7.53
N PHE A 153 -1.31 6.73 -6.51
CA PHE A 153 -0.03 6.02 -6.58
C PHE A 153 -0.05 4.94 -7.67
N THR A 154 -1.14 4.19 -7.77
CA THR A 154 -1.31 3.16 -8.80
C THR A 154 -1.27 3.76 -10.20
N LEU A 155 -1.95 4.88 -10.42
CA LEU A 155 -1.95 5.59 -11.71
C LEU A 155 -0.56 6.15 -12.05
N LEU A 156 0.13 6.76 -11.08
CA LEU A 156 1.51 7.24 -11.26
C LEU A 156 2.44 6.10 -11.68
N PHE A 157 2.39 4.94 -11.00
CA PHE A 157 3.21 3.79 -11.37
C PHE A 157 2.80 3.15 -12.69
N ARG A 158 1.53 3.20 -13.06
CA ARG A 158 1.05 2.69 -14.36
C ARG A 158 1.58 3.53 -15.52
N TRP A 159 1.58 4.85 -15.39
CA TRP A 159 2.00 5.76 -16.46
C TRP A 159 3.50 6.03 -16.51
N PHE A 160 4.13 6.14 -15.35
CA PHE A 160 5.53 6.52 -15.25
C PHE A 160 6.48 5.37 -14.86
N GLY A 161 5.96 4.22 -14.42
CA GLY A 161 6.75 3.10 -13.89
C GLY A 161 7.57 2.32 -14.92
N GLN A 162 7.63 2.74 -16.19
CA GLN A 162 8.37 2.03 -17.24
C GLN A 162 9.82 2.52 -17.41
N ASP A 163 10.09 3.77 -17.05
CA ASP A 163 11.40 4.39 -17.09
C ASP A 163 11.87 4.75 -15.68
N GLN A 164 13.14 4.51 -15.39
CA GLN A 164 13.70 4.71 -14.06
C GLN A 164 13.68 6.18 -13.61
N LYS A 165 13.87 7.14 -14.56
CA LYS A 165 13.79 8.57 -14.24
C LYS A 165 12.35 8.96 -13.88
N ARG A 166 11.39 8.49 -14.67
CA ARG A 166 9.96 8.74 -14.42
C ARG A 166 9.47 8.05 -13.16
N LEU A 167 9.98 6.86 -12.85
CA LEU A 167 9.67 6.16 -11.60
C LEU A 167 10.17 6.93 -10.37
N ARG A 168 11.39 7.53 -10.44
CA ARG A 168 11.88 8.45 -9.39
C ARG A 168 10.93 9.63 -9.19
N PHE A 169 10.50 10.24 -10.30
CA PHE A 169 9.53 11.33 -10.24
C PHE A 169 8.20 10.89 -9.58
N SER A 170 7.70 9.69 -9.89
CA SER A 170 6.47 9.16 -9.26
C SER A 170 6.61 9.03 -7.76
N PHE A 171 7.74 8.50 -7.25
CA PHE A 171 7.97 8.41 -5.82
C PHE A 171 8.15 9.78 -5.16
N ALA A 172 8.88 10.69 -5.79
CA ALA A 172 9.05 12.06 -5.28
C ALA A 172 7.72 12.81 -5.20
N LEU A 173 6.92 12.72 -6.27
CA LEU A 173 5.58 13.34 -6.31
C LEU A 173 4.65 12.70 -5.27
N SER A 174 4.68 11.38 -5.12
CA SER A 174 3.89 10.67 -4.11
C SER A 174 4.27 11.10 -2.68
N ALA A 175 5.58 11.23 -2.39
CA ALA A 175 6.05 11.70 -1.10
C ALA A 175 5.62 13.14 -0.82
N ALA A 176 5.79 14.04 -1.79
CA ALA A 176 5.39 15.44 -1.66
C ALA A 176 3.87 15.58 -1.46
N LEU A 177 3.06 14.85 -2.24
CA LEU A 177 1.60 14.85 -2.11
C LEU A 177 1.17 14.34 -0.74
N PHE A 178 1.76 13.23 -0.28
CA PHE A 178 1.42 12.64 1.01
C PHE A 178 1.84 13.54 2.19
N GLY A 179 3.04 14.12 2.14
CA GLY A 179 3.50 15.08 3.14
C GLY A 179 2.62 16.34 3.18
N TRP A 180 2.20 16.85 2.01
CA TRP A 180 1.26 17.95 1.93
C TRP A 180 -0.08 17.63 2.60
N LEU A 181 -0.65 16.46 2.32
CA LEU A 181 -1.91 16.04 2.93
C LEU A 181 -1.78 15.84 4.44
N ASN A 182 -0.68 15.25 4.93
CA ASN A 182 -0.42 15.15 6.36
C ASN A 182 -0.29 16.52 7.02
N TYR A 183 0.44 17.43 6.41
CA TYR A 183 0.54 18.80 6.92
C TYR A 183 -0.83 19.47 7.02
N THR A 184 -1.62 19.47 5.94
CA THR A 184 -2.91 20.13 5.90
C THR A 184 -3.96 19.52 6.82
N SER A 185 -3.90 18.23 7.07
CA SER A 185 -4.79 17.54 8.02
C SER A 185 -4.41 17.83 9.48
N SER A 186 -3.12 18.09 9.76
CA SER A 186 -2.60 18.27 11.11
C SER A 186 -2.62 19.74 11.59
N VAL A 187 -2.62 20.71 10.68
CA VAL A 187 -2.45 22.14 10.98
C VAL A 187 -3.52 22.71 11.93
N TRP A 188 -4.68 22.09 11.99
CA TRP A 188 -5.77 22.48 12.88
C TRP A 188 -5.71 21.86 14.29
N LEU A 189 -4.85 20.84 14.47
CA LEU A 189 -4.78 20.03 15.70
C LEU A 189 -3.47 20.26 16.48
N TYR A 190 -2.38 20.59 15.77
CA TYR A 190 -1.04 20.66 16.36
C TYR A 190 -0.29 21.95 16.01
N PRO A 191 0.73 22.35 16.80
CA PRO A 191 1.62 23.46 16.47
C PRO A 191 2.34 23.24 15.13
N THR A 192 2.61 24.31 14.38
CA THR A 192 3.22 24.29 13.05
C THR A 192 4.50 23.44 12.98
N ALA A 193 5.37 23.54 14.00
CA ALA A 193 6.61 22.76 14.05
C ALA A 193 6.34 21.25 14.10
N GLN A 194 5.34 20.82 14.86
CA GLN A 194 4.93 19.43 14.95
C GLN A 194 4.30 18.94 13.63
N CYS A 195 3.44 19.76 13.01
CA CYS A 195 2.87 19.44 11.68
C CYS A 195 3.96 19.24 10.62
N LEU A 196 5.01 20.07 10.65
CA LEU A 196 6.15 19.93 9.74
C LEU A 196 6.92 18.62 10.00
N LEU A 197 7.14 18.26 11.27
CA LEU A 197 7.80 17.00 11.63
C LEU A 197 6.98 15.79 11.15
N MET A 198 5.68 15.78 11.39
CA MET A 198 4.77 14.72 10.91
C MET A 198 4.77 14.61 9.38
N ALA A 199 4.73 15.74 8.68
CA ALA A 199 4.81 15.76 7.22
C ALA A 199 6.15 15.22 6.70
N CYS A 200 7.27 15.63 7.33
CA CYS A 200 8.60 15.12 6.96
C CYS A 200 8.74 13.62 7.24
N GLY A 201 8.24 13.14 8.37
CA GLY A 201 8.24 11.71 8.72
C GLY A 201 7.43 10.89 7.71
N SER A 202 6.22 11.33 7.39
CA SER A 202 5.37 10.67 6.39
C SER A 202 6.02 10.64 5.00
N MET A 203 6.67 11.73 4.58
CA MET A 203 7.47 11.77 3.34
C MET A 203 8.64 10.79 3.38
N ALA A 204 9.31 10.66 4.53
CA ALA A 204 10.44 9.75 4.71
C ALA A 204 10.01 8.29 4.55
N GLY A 205 8.85 7.87 5.08
CA GLY A 205 8.29 6.55 4.90
C GLY A 205 8.04 6.20 3.42
N ILE A 206 7.44 7.12 2.66
CA ILE A 206 7.23 6.99 1.21
C ILE A 206 8.57 6.97 0.46
N ALA A 207 9.49 7.87 0.80
CA ALA A 207 10.81 7.96 0.16
C ALA A 207 11.66 6.71 0.40
N ALA A 208 11.57 6.10 1.58
CA ALA A 208 12.24 4.84 1.89
C ALA A 208 11.78 3.70 0.96
N SER A 209 10.46 3.60 0.68
CA SER A 209 9.96 2.66 -0.33
C SER A 209 10.54 2.95 -1.71
N GLY A 210 10.58 4.23 -2.11
CA GLY A 210 11.19 4.65 -3.36
C GLY A 210 12.67 4.26 -3.45
N PHE A 211 13.44 4.49 -2.38
CA PHE A 211 14.84 4.10 -2.31
C PHE A 211 15.02 2.59 -2.48
N VAL A 212 14.26 1.79 -1.74
CA VAL A 212 14.34 0.32 -1.82
C VAL A 212 13.99 -0.17 -3.23
N ILE A 213 12.93 0.32 -3.83
CA ILE A 213 12.48 -0.12 -5.15
C ILE A 213 13.41 0.35 -6.27
N LEU A 214 13.90 1.59 -6.21
CA LEU A 214 14.75 2.16 -7.26
C LEU A 214 16.17 1.61 -7.23
N TYR A 215 16.72 1.37 -6.04
CA TYR A 215 18.14 1.08 -5.88
C TYR A 215 18.43 -0.34 -5.40
N LEU A 216 17.59 -0.95 -4.57
CA LEU A 216 17.87 -2.28 -3.98
C LEU A 216 17.09 -3.42 -4.66
N TYR A 217 15.97 -3.13 -5.32
CA TYR A 217 15.15 -4.14 -5.97
C TYR A 217 15.80 -4.68 -7.24
N ASN A 218 15.97 -6.00 -7.33
CA ASN A 218 16.61 -6.69 -8.44
C ASN A 218 15.64 -7.13 -9.56
N GLY A 219 14.34 -6.83 -9.47
CA GLY A 219 13.34 -7.20 -10.45
C GLY A 219 12.93 -8.68 -10.42
N GLN A 220 13.42 -9.47 -9.46
CA GLN A 220 13.21 -10.91 -9.41
C GLN A 220 12.28 -11.34 -8.28
N ARG A 221 11.70 -12.51 -8.42
CA ARG A 221 11.03 -13.24 -7.35
C ARG A 221 12.02 -14.12 -6.60
N ALA A 222 11.71 -14.50 -5.36
CA ALA A 222 12.50 -15.47 -4.63
C ALA A 222 12.63 -16.78 -5.42
N ALA A 223 13.82 -17.36 -5.42
CA ALA A 223 14.07 -18.63 -6.10
C ALA A 223 13.34 -19.79 -5.42
N ARG A 224 13.31 -19.79 -4.08
CA ARG A 224 12.69 -20.83 -3.24
C ARG A 224 11.48 -20.29 -2.51
N GLY A 225 10.55 -21.17 -2.08
CA GLY A 225 9.41 -20.80 -1.25
C GLY A 225 8.28 -20.02 -1.94
N LYS A 226 8.21 -19.99 -3.27
CA LYS A 226 7.21 -19.21 -4.05
C LYS A 226 5.75 -19.48 -3.65
N LYS A 227 5.39 -20.75 -3.38
CA LYS A 227 4.04 -21.13 -2.96
C LYS A 227 3.74 -20.61 -1.55
N PHE A 228 4.70 -20.74 -0.63
CA PHE A 228 4.58 -20.24 0.74
C PHE A 228 4.42 -18.72 0.75
N SER A 229 5.35 -17.98 0.13
CA SER A 229 5.28 -16.51 0.04
C SER A 229 3.96 -16.02 -0.55
N HIS A 230 3.47 -16.73 -1.59
CA HIS A 230 2.22 -16.36 -2.25
C HIS A 230 1.02 -16.38 -1.28
N TRP A 231 0.83 -17.46 -0.52
CA TRP A 231 -0.27 -17.59 0.42
C TRP A 231 -0.03 -16.79 1.71
N PHE A 232 1.21 -16.74 2.18
CA PHE A 232 1.58 -15.96 3.36
C PHE A 232 1.19 -14.49 3.20
N PHE A 233 1.42 -13.86 2.04
CA PHE A 233 1.07 -12.47 1.81
C PHE A 233 -0.44 -12.21 1.87
N TYR A 234 -1.27 -13.16 1.52
CA TYR A 234 -2.72 -13.03 1.65
C TYR A 234 -3.21 -13.34 3.06
N LEU A 235 -2.67 -14.37 3.70
CA LEU A 235 -3.11 -14.81 5.02
C LEU A 235 -2.61 -13.91 6.15
N PHE A 236 -1.43 -13.34 6.00
CA PHE A 236 -0.87 -12.46 7.02
C PHE A 236 -1.80 -11.29 7.34
N TYR A 237 -2.43 -10.69 6.33
CA TYR A 237 -3.26 -9.51 6.50
C TYR A 237 -4.47 -9.77 7.43
N PRO A 238 -5.35 -10.74 7.21
CA PRO A 238 -6.43 -11.03 8.14
C PRO A 238 -5.95 -11.58 9.49
N VAL A 239 -4.88 -12.39 9.51
CA VAL A 239 -4.41 -13.04 10.73
C VAL A 239 -3.82 -12.05 11.73
N HIS A 240 -2.91 -11.15 11.29
CA HIS A 240 -2.33 -10.18 12.22
C HIS A 240 -3.37 -9.19 12.75
N LEU A 241 -4.34 -8.77 11.91
CA LEU A 241 -5.45 -7.92 12.34
C LEU A 241 -6.35 -8.63 13.36
N LEU A 242 -6.63 -9.92 13.15
CA LEU A 242 -7.38 -10.71 14.11
C LEU A 242 -6.66 -10.80 15.45
N VAL A 243 -5.35 -11.08 15.44
CA VAL A 243 -4.53 -11.16 16.66
C VAL A 243 -4.54 -9.81 17.40
N LEU A 244 -4.30 -8.69 16.68
CA LEU A 244 -4.31 -7.36 17.29
C LEU A 244 -5.70 -6.99 17.82
N GLY A 245 -6.76 -7.32 17.07
CA GLY A 245 -8.14 -7.10 17.50
C GLY A 245 -8.51 -7.88 18.76
N VAL A 246 -8.10 -9.15 18.85
CA VAL A 246 -8.29 -9.97 20.06
C VAL A 246 -7.53 -9.37 21.25
N ILE A 247 -6.26 -9.01 21.09
CA ILE A 247 -5.48 -8.37 22.16
C ILE A 247 -6.16 -7.08 22.63
N ARG A 248 -6.65 -6.24 21.71
CA ARG A 248 -7.35 -4.99 22.03
C ARG A 248 -8.64 -5.24 22.84
N VAL A 249 -9.37 -6.28 22.52
CA VAL A 249 -10.65 -6.61 23.22
C VAL A 249 -10.40 -7.22 24.60
N MET A 250 -9.27 -7.92 24.79
CA MET A 250 -8.92 -8.58 26.05
C MET A 250 -8.20 -7.66 27.05
N GLY A 251 -7.56 -6.58 26.58
CA GLY A 251 -6.82 -5.61 27.40
C GLY A 251 -7.59 -4.34 27.64
#